data_fffdb6c4a2f0e298b9e97eb9414aa45d
#
_entry.id   fffdb6c4a2f0e298b9e97eb9414aa45d
#
_cell.length_a   1.000
_cell.length_b   1.000
_cell.length_c   1.000
_cell.angle_alpha   90.00
_cell.angle_beta   90.00
_cell.angle_gamma   90.00
#
_symmetry.space_group_name_H-M   'P 1'
#
loop_
_entity.id
_entity.type
_entity.pdbx_description
1 polymer ?
#
loop_
_entity_poly.entity_id
_entity_poly.type
_entity_poly.pdbx_seq_one_letter_code
_entity_poly.pdbx_strand_id
1 'polypeptide(L)'
;MSIEDPTTASGAEYDPHASSLVNTTDPAVLDELYAIRGSIDNFDATLVYLLAERFKATQRVGYLKARHQLPPSDPQREKAQIERLRKLAIEAHLDPVFAEKFLNFIISEVIHHHQVISEEHASEEGVGSRESNARA
;
A
#
# COMPACT_ATOMS: atom_id res chain seq x y z
N MET A 1 11.29 2.15 4.15
CA MET A 1 10.76 2.72 2.89
C MET A 1 11.28 4.13 2.78
N SER A 2 12.27 4.34 1.89
CA SER A 2 12.68 5.70 1.56
C SER A 2 11.51 6.35 0.84
N ILE A 3 10.88 7.32 1.47
CA ILE A 3 9.95 8.21 0.78
C ILE A 3 10.86 9.08 -0.07
N GLU A 4 10.87 8.84 -1.38
CA GLU A 4 11.51 9.78 -2.30
C GLU A 4 10.83 11.14 -2.09
N ASP A 5 11.65 12.16 -1.90
CA ASP A 5 11.18 13.53 -1.68
C ASP A 5 10.24 13.93 -2.83
N PRO A 6 8.97 14.24 -2.56
CA PRO A 6 8.01 14.60 -3.61
C PRO A 6 8.41 15.84 -4.41
N THR A 7 9.44 16.57 -3.98
CA THR A 7 9.95 17.75 -4.69
C THR A 7 10.83 17.41 -5.91
N THR A 8 11.20 16.14 -6.11
CA THR A 8 11.98 15.70 -7.28
C THR A 8 11.13 15.12 -8.42
N ALA A 9 9.83 14.94 -8.21
CA ALA A 9 8.92 14.59 -9.30
C ALA A 9 8.86 15.75 -10.30
N SER A 10 9.16 15.49 -11.57
CA SER A 10 9.09 16.49 -12.63
C SER A 10 7.75 17.23 -12.54
N GLY A 11 7.77 18.56 -12.47
CA GLY A 11 6.62 19.41 -12.21
C GLY A 11 5.54 19.47 -13.30
N ALA A 12 5.30 18.36 -14.01
CA ALA A 12 4.17 18.25 -14.93
C ALA A 12 2.88 18.09 -14.10
N GLU A 13 2.03 19.10 -14.15
CA GLU A 13 0.69 19.06 -13.56
C GLU A 13 -0.14 17.96 -14.22
N TYR A 14 -0.95 17.22 -13.42
CA TYR A 14 -1.84 16.20 -13.94
C TYR A 14 -2.91 16.81 -14.83
N ASP A 15 -3.03 16.31 -16.07
CA ASP A 15 -4.08 16.70 -17.02
C ASP A 15 -5.20 15.63 -17.02
N PRO A 16 -6.39 15.94 -16.48
CA PRO A 16 -7.52 15.01 -16.47
C PRO A 16 -8.10 14.71 -17.86
N HIS A 17 -7.75 15.51 -18.87
CA HIS A 17 -8.17 15.34 -20.25
C HIS A 17 -7.11 14.72 -21.17
N ALA A 18 -5.96 14.29 -20.60
CA ALA A 18 -4.93 13.61 -21.38
C ALA A 18 -5.51 12.34 -22.02
N SER A 19 -5.43 12.23 -23.33
CA SER A 19 -5.94 11.08 -24.07
C SER A 19 -5.32 11.00 -25.45
N SER A 20 -5.00 9.78 -25.88
CA SER A 20 -4.60 9.49 -27.25
C SER A 20 -5.78 9.52 -28.25
N LEU A 21 -7.01 9.64 -27.76
CA LEU A 21 -8.24 9.56 -28.54
C LEU A 21 -8.76 10.93 -29.04
N VAL A 22 -8.11 12.03 -28.68
CA VAL A 22 -8.58 13.41 -28.91
C VAL A 22 -8.91 13.69 -30.40
N ASN A 23 -8.10 13.19 -31.33
CA ASN A 23 -8.24 13.47 -32.76
C ASN A 23 -8.93 12.35 -33.55
N THR A 24 -9.31 11.25 -32.90
CA THR A 24 -9.85 10.04 -33.57
C THR A 24 -11.26 9.68 -33.13
N THR A 25 -11.80 10.37 -32.14
CA THR A 25 -13.08 10.03 -31.51
C THR A 25 -14.06 11.19 -31.63
N ASP A 26 -15.36 10.88 -31.83
CA ASP A 26 -16.45 11.85 -31.80
C ASP A 26 -16.39 12.68 -30.52
N PRO A 27 -16.45 14.02 -30.58
CA PRO A 27 -16.41 14.90 -29.42
C PRO A 27 -17.46 14.57 -28.34
N ALA A 28 -18.65 14.14 -28.70
CA ALA A 28 -19.70 13.78 -27.75
C ALA A 28 -19.35 12.51 -26.98
N VAL A 29 -18.76 11.51 -27.64
CA VAL A 29 -18.26 10.28 -27.02
C VAL A 29 -17.06 10.59 -26.11
N LEU A 30 -16.18 11.48 -26.55
CA LEU A 30 -15.02 11.90 -25.78
C LEU A 30 -15.42 12.62 -24.48
N ASP A 31 -16.44 13.49 -24.54
CA ASP A 31 -16.97 14.19 -23.36
C ASP A 31 -17.57 13.20 -22.34
N GLU A 32 -18.31 12.21 -22.80
CA GLU A 32 -18.84 11.14 -21.94
C GLU A 32 -17.70 10.33 -21.30
N LEU A 33 -16.68 9.99 -22.08
CA LEU A 33 -15.49 9.30 -21.58
C LEU A 33 -14.77 10.10 -20.50
N TYR A 34 -14.60 11.41 -20.69
CA TYR A 34 -13.98 12.28 -19.69
C TYR A 34 -14.80 12.34 -18.40
N ALA A 35 -16.12 12.35 -18.47
CA ALA A 35 -16.98 12.35 -17.29
C ALA A 35 -16.80 11.05 -16.47
N ILE A 36 -16.76 9.90 -17.14
CA ILE A 36 -16.54 8.60 -16.49
C ILE A 36 -15.13 8.53 -15.88
N ARG A 37 -14.11 8.96 -16.64
CA ARG A 37 -12.72 9.00 -16.16
C ARG A 37 -12.54 9.94 -14.98
N GLY A 38 -13.25 11.05 -14.92
CA GLY A 38 -13.27 11.94 -13.76
C GLY A 38 -13.74 11.25 -12.49
N SER A 39 -14.77 10.40 -12.59
CA SER A 39 -15.22 9.55 -11.47
C SER A 39 -14.16 8.52 -11.08
N ILE A 40 -13.52 7.88 -12.04
CA ILE A 40 -12.42 6.93 -11.80
C ILE A 40 -11.26 7.63 -11.07
N ASP A 41 -10.87 8.81 -11.51
CA ASP A 41 -9.79 9.59 -10.88
C ASP A 41 -10.10 9.89 -9.40
N ASN A 42 -11.34 10.21 -9.09
CA ASN A 42 -11.77 10.43 -7.71
C ASN A 42 -11.71 9.15 -6.87
N PHE A 43 -12.09 8.01 -7.44
CA PHE A 43 -11.95 6.70 -6.77
C PHE A 43 -10.48 6.35 -6.55
N ASP A 44 -9.63 6.58 -7.53
CA ASP A 44 -8.19 6.33 -7.42
C ASP A 44 -7.57 7.18 -6.32
N ALA A 45 -7.91 8.46 -6.23
CA ALA A 45 -7.45 9.35 -5.16
C ALA A 45 -7.87 8.82 -3.78
N THR A 46 -9.14 8.42 -3.63
CA THR A 46 -9.66 7.85 -2.39
C THR A 46 -8.93 6.56 -2.02
N LEU A 47 -8.68 5.69 -2.99
CA LEU A 47 -7.94 4.45 -2.79
C LEU A 47 -6.51 4.72 -2.29
N VAL A 48 -5.79 5.67 -2.88
CA VAL A 48 -4.44 6.05 -2.47
C VAL A 48 -4.43 6.56 -1.02
N TYR A 49 -5.35 7.42 -0.64
CA TYR A 49 -5.46 7.89 0.75
C TYR A 49 -5.77 6.76 1.73
N LEU A 50 -6.67 5.84 1.38
CA LEU A 50 -6.98 4.67 2.20
C LEU A 50 -5.78 3.72 2.34
N LEU A 51 -5.06 3.47 1.25
CA LEU A 51 -3.83 2.66 1.29
C LEU A 51 -2.76 3.31 2.16
N ALA A 52 -2.58 4.63 2.09
CA ALA A 52 -1.65 5.36 2.94
C ALA A 52 -1.99 5.17 4.43
N GLU A 53 -3.24 5.31 4.83
CA GLU A 53 -3.68 5.07 6.21
C GLU A 53 -3.50 3.61 6.63
N ARG A 54 -3.80 2.67 5.74
CA ARG A 54 -3.60 1.26 5.99
C ARG A 54 -2.12 0.92 6.23
N PHE A 55 -1.21 1.44 5.42
CA PHE A 55 0.22 1.22 5.60
C PHE A 55 0.77 1.88 6.87
N LYS A 56 0.28 3.03 7.28
CA LYS A 56 0.61 3.63 8.59
C LYS A 56 0.21 2.70 9.74
N ALA A 57 -0.98 2.09 9.66
CA ALA A 57 -1.45 1.14 10.66
C ALA A 57 -0.58 -0.13 10.70
N THR A 58 -0.25 -0.72 9.55
CA THR A 58 0.61 -1.91 9.48
C THR A 58 2.05 -1.62 9.89
N GLN A 59 2.56 -0.41 9.67
CA GLN A 59 3.86 0.02 10.16
C GLN A 59 3.89 0.03 11.69
N ARG A 60 2.83 0.51 12.35
CA ARG A 60 2.69 0.43 13.81
C ARG A 60 2.70 -1.01 14.31
N VAL A 61 2.04 -1.92 13.61
CA VAL A 61 2.09 -3.36 13.88
C VAL A 61 3.53 -3.88 13.73
N GLY A 62 4.22 -3.47 12.69
CA GLY A 62 5.61 -3.85 12.43
C GLY A 62 6.56 -3.46 13.56
N TYR A 63 6.47 -2.24 14.07
CA TYR A 63 7.26 -1.79 15.23
C TYR A 63 6.88 -2.54 16.52
N LEU A 64 5.59 -2.79 16.74
CA LEU A 64 5.13 -3.57 17.87
C LEU A 64 5.70 -5.00 17.85
N LYS A 65 5.66 -5.67 16.70
CA LYS A 65 6.23 -7.01 16.52
C LYS A 65 7.74 -7.03 16.76
N ALA A 66 8.47 -6.04 16.22
CA ALA A 66 9.91 -5.94 16.38
C ALA A 66 10.30 -5.77 17.87
N ARG A 67 9.60 -4.90 18.60
CA ARG A 67 9.85 -4.68 20.03
C ARG A 67 9.63 -5.92 20.91
N HIS A 68 8.70 -6.78 20.50
CA HIS A 68 8.35 -8.01 21.23
C HIS A 68 8.92 -9.28 20.58
N GLN A 69 9.77 -9.13 19.56
CA GLN A 69 10.41 -10.23 18.85
C GLN A 69 9.39 -11.23 18.27
N LEU A 70 8.26 -10.71 17.81
CA LEU A 70 7.23 -11.50 17.13
C LEU A 70 7.60 -11.69 15.65
N PRO A 71 7.19 -12.82 15.04
CA PRO A 71 7.50 -13.07 13.63
C PRO A 71 6.79 -12.07 12.71
N PRO A 72 7.43 -11.65 11.60
CA PRO A 72 6.82 -10.73 10.62
C PRO A 72 5.57 -11.30 9.96
N SER A 73 5.52 -12.61 9.71
CA SER A 73 4.40 -13.30 9.09
C SER A 73 3.45 -13.90 10.13
N ASP A 74 2.16 -13.86 9.85
CA ASP A 74 1.10 -14.49 10.65
C ASP A 74 0.12 -15.22 9.70
N PRO A 75 0.39 -16.49 9.36
CA PRO A 75 -0.39 -17.25 8.39
C PRO A 75 -1.87 -17.38 8.74
N GLN A 76 -2.22 -17.51 10.02
CA GLN A 76 -3.61 -17.59 10.44
C GLN A 76 -4.36 -16.27 10.21
N ARG A 77 -3.71 -15.16 10.52
CA ARG A 77 -4.27 -13.82 10.25
C ARG A 77 -4.46 -13.58 8.75
N GLU A 78 -3.46 -13.91 7.96
CA GLU A 78 -3.49 -13.77 6.50
C GLU A 78 -4.64 -14.57 5.89
N LYS A 79 -4.82 -15.81 6.29
CA LYS A 79 -5.93 -16.66 5.87
C LYS A 79 -7.28 -16.05 6.22
N ALA A 80 -7.44 -15.59 7.45
CA ALA A 80 -8.68 -14.95 7.91
C ALA A 80 -8.99 -13.66 7.14
N GLN A 81 -7.97 -12.85 6.82
CA GLN A 81 -8.11 -11.64 6.02
C GLN A 81 -8.59 -11.95 4.60
N ILE A 82 -8.00 -12.97 3.96
CA ILE A 82 -8.39 -13.37 2.59
C ILE A 82 -9.84 -13.85 2.57
N GLU A 83 -10.23 -14.71 3.51
CA GLU A 83 -11.61 -15.19 3.62
C GLU A 83 -12.61 -14.03 3.81
N ARG A 84 -12.30 -13.11 4.69
CA ARG A 84 -13.11 -11.91 4.92
C ARG A 84 -13.23 -11.04 3.67
N LEU A 85 -12.10 -10.78 3.02
CA LEU A 85 -12.08 -9.91 1.83
C LEU A 85 -12.85 -10.53 0.66
N ARG A 86 -12.78 -11.85 0.48
CA ARG A 86 -13.58 -12.53 -0.54
C ARG A 86 -15.08 -12.36 -0.30
N LYS A 87 -15.55 -12.48 0.94
CA LYS A 87 -16.96 -12.25 1.29
C LYS A 87 -17.38 -10.80 1.03
N LEU A 88 -16.55 -9.84 1.44
CA LEU A 88 -16.80 -8.41 1.18
C LEU A 88 -16.85 -8.10 -0.31
N ALA A 89 -15.97 -8.71 -1.10
CA ALA A 89 -15.94 -8.55 -2.56
C ALA A 89 -17.23 -9.05 -3.20
N ILE A 90 -17.74 -10.21 -2.80
CA ILE A 90 -18.99 -10.76 -3.28
C ILE A 90 -20.17 -9.82 -2.96
N GLU A 91 -20.26 -9.33 -1.73
CA GLU A 91 -21.27 -8.34 -1.31
C GLU A 91 -21.19 -7.04 -2.11
N ALA A 92 -19.98 -6.59 -2.42
CA ALA A 92 -19.72 -5.37 -3.19
C ALA A 92 -19.81 -5.54 -4.71
N HIS A 93 -20.13 -6.74 -5.20
CA HIS A 93 -20.10 -7.08 -6.63
C HIS A 93 -18.74 -6.87 -7.30
N LEU A 94 -17.66 -7.11 -6.55
CA LEU A 94 -16.30 -7.14 -7.03
C LEU A 94 -15.86 -8.59 -7.22
N ASP A 95 -15.11 -8.88 -8.30
CA ASP A 95 -14.56 -10.20 -8.53
C ASP A 95 -13.70 -10.65 -7.32
N PRO A 96 -14.09 -11.72 -6.60
CA PRO A 96 -13.36 -12.16 -5.41
C PRO A 96 -11.96 -12.69 -5.72
N VAL A 97 -11.71 -13.19 -6.93
CA VAL A 97 -10.37 -13.63 -7.36
C VAL A 97 -9.43 -12.42 -7.51
N PHE A 98 -9.92 -11.34 -8.10
CA PHE A 98 -9.18 -10.09 -8.17
C PHE A 98 -8.90 -9.51 -6.78
N ALA A 99 -9.90 -9.47 -5.92
CA ALA A 99 -9.78 -8.96 -4.55
C ALA A 99 -8.72 -9.75 -3.75
N GLU A 100 -8.68 -11.08 -3.90
CA GLU A 100 -7.68 -11.95 -3.28
C GLU A 100 -6.27 -11.65 -3.79
N LYS A 101 -6.08 -11.52 -5.11
CA LYS A 101 -4.79 -11.14 -5.71
C LYS A 101 -4.30 -9.80 -5.20
N PHE A 102 -5.18 -8.82 -5.11
CA PHE A 102 -4.87 -7.49 -4.60
C PHE A 102 -4.43 -7.54 -3.14
N LEU A 103 -5.16 -8.26 -2.29
CA LEU A 103 -4.79 -8.41 -0.88
C LEU A 103 -3.49 -9.19 -0.70
N ASN A 104 -3.26 -10.25 -1.46
CA ASN A 104 -2.00 -11.01 -1.42
C ASN A 104 -0.80 -10.12 -1.76
N PHE A 105 -0.93 -9.23 -2.74
CA PHE A 105 0.11 -8.25 -3.07
C PHE A 105 0.39 -7.33 -1.87
N ILE A 106 -0.63 -6.78 -1.25
CA ILE A 106 -0.50 -5.91 -0.06
C ILE A 106 0.15 -6.67 1.10
N ILE A 107 -0.28 -7.88 1.39
CA ILE A 107 0.27 -8.73 2.47
C ILE A 107 1.77 -8.98 2.24
N SER A 108 2.17 -9.32 1.01
CA SER A 108 3.58 -9.53 0.67
C SER A 108 4.42 -8.28 0.93
N GLU A 109 3.94 -7.11 0.55
CA GLU A 109 4.61 -5.83 0.80
C GLU A 109 4.72 -5.53 2.30
N VAL A 110 3.65 -5.77 3.06
CA VAL A 110 3.63 -5.57 4.52
C VAL A 110 4.62 -6.51 5.22
N ILE A 111 4.67 -7.77 4.86
CA ILE A 111 5.61 -8.74 5.44
C ILE A 111 7.05 -8.30 5.16
N HIS A 112 7.34 -7.85 3.93
CA HIS A 112 8.66 -7.34 3.57
C HIS A 112 9.04 -6.13 4.44
N HIS A 113 8.14 -5.16 4.63
CA HIS A 113 8.37 -4.00 5.49
C HIS A 113 8.59 -4.42 6.96
N HIS A 114 7.84 -5.40 7.47
CA HIS A 114 8.02 -5.93 8.82
C HIS A 114 9.37 -6.61 8.99
N GLN A 115 9.87 -7.33 7.99
CA GLN A 115 11.20 -7.93 7.99
C GLN A 115 12.29 -6.84 8.09
N VAL A 116 12.19 -5.78 7.30
CA VAL A 116 13.13 -4.65 7.34
C VAL A 116 13.12 -3.98 8.72
N ILE A 117 11.95 -3.72 9.28
CA ILE A 117 11.82 -3.12 10.63
C ILE A 117 12.43 -4.03 11.68
N SER A 118 12.22 -5.34 11.61
CA SER A 118 12.78 -6.33 12.54
C SER A 118 14.30 -6.35 12.48
N GLU A 119 14.90 -6.33 11.29
CA GLU A 119 16.34 -6.30 11.07
C GLU A 119 16.97 -4.99 11.60
N GLU A 120 16.35 -3.85 11.35
CA GLU A 120 16.79 -2.56 11.87
C GLU A 120 16.77 -2.52 13.39
N HIS A 121 15.71 -3.03 14.02
CA HIS A 121 15.59 -3.11 15.48
C HIS A 121 16.67 -4.04 16.10
N ALA A 122 16.92 -5.20 15.53
CA ALA A 122 17.97 -6.11 15.97
C ALA A 122 19.37 -5.48 15.85
N SER A 123 19.60 -4.70 14.78
CA SER A 123 20.85 -3.94 14.55
C SER A 123 21.07 -2.88 15.62
N GLU A 124 20.04 -2.12 15.99
CA GLU A 124 20.08 -1.09 17.03
C GLU A 124 20.34 -1.69 18.42
N GLU A 125 19.69 -2.79 18.77
CA GLU A 125 19.94 -3.52 20.03
C GLU A 125 21.37 -4.05 20.09
N GLY A 126 21.91 -4.57 18.98
CA GLY A 126 23.28 -5.04 18.89
C GLY A 126 24.33 -3.95 19.11
N VAL A 127 24.07 -2.74 18.65
CA VAL A 127 24.93 -1.57 18.87
C VAL A 127 24.86 -1.10 20.33
N GLY A 128 23.67 -0.99 20.90
CA GLY A 128 23.47 -0.62 22.29
C GLY A 128 24.16 -1.56 23.28
N SER A 129 24.17 -2.86 23.02
CA SER A 129 24.85 -3.86 23.84
C SER A 129 26.37 -3.73 23.80
N ARG A 130 26.94 -3.34 22.66
CA ARG A 130 28.39 -3.12 22.51
C ARG A 130 28.88 -1.87 23.22
N GLU A 131 28.10 -0.78 23.18
CA GLU A 131 28.43 0.46 23.89
C GLU A 131 28.33 0.33 25.39
N SER A 132 27.37 -0.43 25.91
CA SER A 132 27.25 -0.75 27.34
C SER A 132 28.44 -1.57 27.86
N ASN A 133 28.94 -2.51 27.05
CA ASN A 133 30.08 -3.32 27.42
C ASN A 133 31.44 -2.60 27.32
N ALA A 134 31.52 -1.56 26.50
CA ALA A 134 32.72 -0.74 26.36
C ALA A 134 32.89 0.32 27.49
N ARG A 135 31.85 0.56 28.28
CA ARG A 135 31.86 1.50 29.42
C ARG A 135 32.02 0.81 30.78
N ALA A 136 32.07 -0.49 30.80
CA ALA A 136 32.40 -1.30 31.96
C ALA A 136 33.89 -1.69 31.96
#